data_ddbb54263621dd501d2d4faea295c99f
#
_entry.id   ddbb54263621dd501d2d4faea295c99f
#
_cell.length_a   1.000
_cell.length_b   1.000
_cell.length_c   1.000
_cell.angle_alpha   90.00
_cell.angle_beta   90.00
_cell.angle_gamma   90.00
#
_symmetry.space_group_name_H-M   'P 1'
#
loop_
_entity.id
_entity.type
_entity.pdbx_description
1 polymer ?
#
loop_
_entity_poly.entity_id
_entity_poly.type
_entity_poly.pdbx_seq_one_letter_code
_entity_poly.pdbx_strand_id
1 'polypeptide(L)'
;MKQNNHETGEYLIKENIGMKQNNNQSEKYFNKESILADYRMANLSRGLSVIGRKEVLTGKAKFGIFGDGKEIIQLALAKQFKNGDWRSGYYRDQTWMMAMGLYDSLEFFHQLYGNTDNQFNTGSGGRVFNNHFSIPNINPDGSWRDLTKQKNSSADISPTAGQMPRLL
;
A
#
# COMPACT_ATOMS: atom_id res chain seq x y z
N MET A 1 -34.32 17.99 -46.14
CA MET A 1 -33.61 16.83 -45.62
C MET A 1 -32.08 17.04 -45.70
N LYS A 2 -31.49 17.79 -44.76
CA LYS A 2 -30.04 17.90 -44.56
C LYS A 2 -29.81 18.49 -43.17
N GLN A 3 -29.91 17.66 -42.16
CA GLN A 3 -29.41 17.92 -40.80
C GLN A 3 -29.25 16.55 -40.16
N ASN A 4 -28.05 16.03 -40.04
CA ASN A 4 -27.67 14.98 -39.07
C ASN A 4 -26.24 14.45 -39.23
N ASN A 5 -25.32 15.18 -39.89
CA ASN A 5 -23.93 14.68 -40.02
C ASN A 5 -22.90 15.42 -39.16
N HIS A 6 -23.31 16.37 -38.30
CA HIS A 6 -22.34 17.09 -37.47
C HIS A 6 -22.17 16.50 -36.05
N GLU A 7 -23.21 15.89 -35.50
CA GLU A 7 -23.17 15.34 -34.13
C GLU A 7 -22.36 14.03 -34.03
N THR A 8 -22.44 13.18 -35.08
CA THR A 8 -21.69 11.91 -35.10
C THR A 8 -20.19 12.10 -35.20
N GLY A 9 -19.74 13.18 -35.89
CA GLY A 9 -18.28 13.47 -36.01
C GLY A 9 -17.63 13.92 -34.71
N GLU A 10 -18.33 14.74 -33.92
CA GLU A 10 -17.83 15.19 -32.61
C GLU A 10 -17.80 14.09 -31.57
N TYR A 11 -18.77 13.19 -31.57
CA TYR A 11 -18.79 12.02 -30.67
C TYR A 11 -17.63 11.07 -30.97
N LEU A 12 -17.38 10.76 -32.24
CA LEU A 12 -16.25 9.90 -32.65
C LEU A 12 -14.89 10.54 -32.35
N ILE A 13 -14.77 11.86 -32.44
CA ILE A 13 -13.52 12.56 -32.07
C ILE A 13 -13.31 12.52 -30.56
N LYS A 14 -14.35 12.71 -29.75
CA LYS A 14 -14.28 12.61 -28.28
C LYS A 14 -13.95 11.19 -27.81
N GLU A 15 -14.54 10.17 -28.41
CA GLU A 15 -14.21 8.76 -28.13
C GLU A 15 -12.76 8.43 -28.53
N ASN A 16 -12.28 8.87 -29.70
CA ASN A 16 -10.90 8.62 -30.13
C ASN A 16 -9.87 9.37 -29.27
N ILE A 17 -10.18 10.57 -28.76
CA ILE A 17 -9.31 11.29 -27.84
C ILE A 17 -9.29 10.59 -26.48
N GLY A 18 -10.45 10.12 -25.99
CA GLY A 18 -10.55 9.34 -24.76
C GLY A 18 -9.80 8.01 -24.83
N MET A 19 -9.90 7.30 -25.94
CA MET A 19 -9.17 6.05 -26.19
C MET A 19 -7.66 6.27 -26.30
N LYS A 20 -7.20 7.35 -26.95
CA LYS A 20 -5.76 7.67 -27.02
C LYS A 20 -5.19 8.08 -25.67
N GLN A 21 -5.93 8.80 -24.84
CA GLN A 21 -5.48 9.12 -23.47
C GLN A 21 -5.45 7.88 -22.58
N ASN A 22 -6.42 6.97 -22.68
CA ASN A 22 -6.42 5.71 -21.98
C ASN A 22 -5.31 4.77 -22.42
N ASN A 23 -4.98 4.71 -23.72
CA ASN A 23 -3.89 3.89 -24.23
C ASN A 23 -2.53 4.37 -23.71
N ASN A 24 -2.26 5.67 -23.68
CA ASN A 24 -1.00 6.21 -23.14
C ASN A 24 -0.86 5.95 -21.63
N GLN A 25 -1.95 5.95 -20.87
CA GLN A 25 -1.91 5.57 -19.46
C GLN A 25 -1.71 4.05 -19.29
N SER A 26 -2.37 3.23 -20.08
CA SER A 26 -2.20 1.77 -20.01
C SER A 26 -0.78 1.34 -20.37
N GLU A 27 -0.18 1.90 -21.43
CA GLU A 27 1.20 1.63 -21.81
C GLU A 27 2.22 1.99 -20.73
N LYS A 28 1.98 3.05 -19.97
CA LYS A 28 2.82 3.46 -18.84
C LYS A 28 2.84 2.41 -17.71
N TYR A 29 1.71 1.75 -17.46
CA TYR A 29 1.57 0.79 -16.35
C TYR A 29 1.81 -0.66 -16.76
N PHE A 30 1.72 -0.98 -18.05
CA PHE A 30 1.83 -2.35 -18.57
C PHE A 30 3.07 -2.57 -19.43
N ASN A 31 4.13 -1.75 -19.26
CA ASN A 31 5.41 -2.08 -19.86
C ASN A 31 6.07 -3.25 -19.11
N LYS A 32 7.00 -3.92 -19.78
CA LYS A 32 7.67 -5.13 -19.27
C LYS A 32 8.35 -4.90 -17.90
N GLU A 33 9.02 -3.77 -17.73
CA GLU A 33 9.75 -3.42 -16.52
C GLU A 33 8.77 -3.25 -15.33
N SER A 34 7.66 -2.56 -15.55
CA SER A 34 6.61 -2.36 -14.54
C SER A 34 5.97 -3.68 -14.13
N ILE A 35 5.66 -4.56 -15.11
CA ILE A 35 5.09 -5.88 -14.83
C ILE A 35 6.06 -6.75 -14.03
N LEU A 36 7.34 -6.75 -14.38
CA LEU A 36 8.37 -7.48 -13.65
C LEU A 36 8.59 -6.94 -12.23
N ALA A 37 8.53 -5.62 -12.05
CA ALA A 37 8.61 -5.00 -10.74
C ALA A 37 7.41 -5.41 -9.86
N ASP A 38 6.21 -5.36 -10.40
CA ASP A 38 4.99 -5.80 -9.72
C ASP A 38 5.07 -7.29 -9.34
N TYR A 39 5.52 -8.14 -10.26
CA TYR A 39 5.68 -9.57 -10.01
C TYR A 39 6.68 -9.84 -8.90
N ARG A 40 7.83 -9.15 -8.89
CA ARG A 40 8.83 -9.26 -7.84
C ARG A 40 8.28 -8.83 -6.48
N MET A 41 7.59 -7.70 -6.44
CA MET A 41 6.99 -7.16 -5.22
C MET A 41 5.90 -8.10 -4.67
N ALA A 42 5.03 -8.62 -5.54
CA ALA A 42 4.01 -9.58 -5.17
C ALA A 42 4.61 -10.85 -4.56
N ASN A 43 5.66 -11.40 -5.20
CA ASN A 43 6.34 -12.60 -4.70
C ASN A 43 7.09 -12.33 -3.39
N LEU A 44 7.75 -11.19 -3.26
CA LEU A 44 8.43 -10.81 -2.02
C LEU A 44 7.42 -10.73 -0.87
N SER A 45 6.34 -9.98 -1.05
CA SER A 45 5.31 -9.83 -0.01
C SER A 45 4.65 -11.18 0.35
N ARG A 46 4.35 -12.01 -0.65
CA ARG A 46 3.84 -13.37 -0.44
C ARG A 46 4.84 -14.23 0.32
N GLY A 47 6.11 -14.21 -0.07
CA GLY A 47 7.19 -14.95 0.57
C GLY A 47 7.35 -14.59 2.04
N LEU A 48 7.29 -13.30 2.37
CA LEU A 48 7.32 -12.82 3.76
C LEU A 48 6.16 -13.39 4.58
N SER A 49 4.95 -13.39 4.03
CA SER A 49 3.78 -13.96 4.71
C SER A 49 3.92 -15.47 4.95
N VAL A 50 4.44 -16.21 3.98
CA VAL A 50 4.68 -17.66 4.10
C VAL A 50 5.75 -17.95 5.16
N ILE A 51 6.87 -17.24 5.10
CA ILE A 51 7.97 -17.43 6.06
C ILE A 51 7.50 -17.01 7.46
N GLY A 52 6.88 -15.84 7.58
CA GLY A 52 6.37 -15.35 8.87
C GLY A 52 5.39 -16.32 9.53
N ARG A 53 4.47 -16.90 8.75
CA ARG A 53 3.56 -17.95 9.25
C ARG A 53 4.33 -19.17 9.76
N LYS A 54 5.36 -19.60 9.04
CA LYS A 54 6.22 -20.72 9.48
C LYS A 54 6.92 -20.39 10.80
N GLU A 55 7.46 -19.18 10.95
CA GLU A 55 8.13 -18.72 12.17
C GLU A 55 7.16 -18.72 13.38
N VAL A 56 5.91 -18.33 13.18
CA VAL A 56 4.88 -18.40 14.22
C VAL A 56 4.53 -19.87 14.55
N LEU A 57 4.27 -20.71 13.55
CA LEU A 57 3.89 -22.11 13.76
C LEU A 57 4.99 -22.94 14.42
N THR A 58 6.26 -22.56 14.19
CA THR A 58 7.40 -23.21 14.84
C THR A 58 7.76 -22.60 16.21
N GLY A 59 7.00 -21.62 16.68
CA GLY A 59 7.18 -20.98 17.98
C GLY A 59 8.35 -20.00 18.07
N LYS A 60 9.03 -19.69 16.97
CA LYS A 60 10.11 -18.71 16.92
C LYS A 60 9.58 -17.29 17.04
N ALA A 61 8.46 -16.98 16.39
CA ALA A 61 7.69 -15.77 16.62
C ALA A 61 6.45 -16.09 17.46
N LYS A 62 6.07 -15.19 18.35
CA LYS A 62 4.95 -15.45 19.29
C LYS A 62 3.59 -15.30 18.66
N PHE A 63 3.47 -14.35 17.74
CA PHE A 63 2.23 -14.05 17.03
C PHE A 63 2.56 -13.38 15.69
N GLY A 64 1.70 -13.56 14.70
CA GLY A 64 1.83 -12.89 13.41
C GLY A 64 0.52 -12.84 12.66
N ILE A 65 0.32 -11.74 11.96
CA ILE A 65 -0.79 -11.51 11.03
C ILE A 65 -0.20 -11.25 9.64
N PHE A 66 -0.86 -11.76 8.61
CA PHE A 66 -0.27 -11.75 7.27
C PHE A 66 -1.28 -11.28 6.23
N GLY A 67 -0.78 -10.49 5.27
CA GLY A 67 -1.59 -9.83 4.25
C GLY A 67 -1.72 -10.60 2.93
N ASP A 68 -1.29 -11.84 2.87
CA ASP A 68 -1.24 -12.63 1.65
C ASP A 68 -2.64 -12.82 1.00
N GLY A 69 -2.65 -12.88 -0.34
CA GLY A 69 -3.87 -13.02 -1.15
C GLY A 69 -4.46 -11.72 -1.66
N LYS A 70 -3.83 -10.57 -1.40
CA LYS A 70 -4.29 -9.24 -1.82
C LYS A 70 -3.28 -8.49 -2.69
N GLU A 71 -2.22 -9.16 -3.13
CA GLU A 71 -1.05 -8.52 -3.74
C GLU A 71 -1.41 -7.70 -4.97
N ILE A 72 -2.19 -8.25 -5.90
CA ILE A 72 -2.48 -7.61 -7.19
C ILE A 72 -3.25 -6.30 -7.01
N ILE A 73 -4.31 -6.32 -6.21
CA ILE A 73 -5.11 -5.11 -5.97
C ILE A 73 -4.29 -4.04 -5.25
N GLN A 74 -3.42 -4.43 -4.34
CA GLN A 74 -2.58 -3.52 -3.58
C GLN A 74 -1.48 -2.88 -4.42
N LEU A 75 -0.92 -3.61 -5.39
CA LEU A 75 -0.01 -3.05 -6.38
C LEU A 75 -0.69 -2.00 -7.26
N ALA A 76 -1.93 -2.28 -7.70
CA ALA A 76 -2.72 -1.32 -8.46
C ALA A 76 -3.01 -0.04 -7.64
N LEU A 77 -3.39 -0.19 -6.36
CA LEU A 77 -3.60 0.94 -5.45
C LEU A 77 -2.31 1.75 -5.25
N ALA A 78 -1.16 1.08 -5.05
CA ALA A 78 0.11 1.76 -4.86
C ALA A 78 0.50 2.65 -6.04
N LYS A 79 0.17 2.25 -7.26
CA LYS A 79 0.43 3.05 -8.47
C LYS A 79 -0.41 4.32 -8.57
N GLN A 80 -1.57 4.33 -7.95
CA GLN A 80 -2.48 5.47 -7.96
C GLN A 80 -2.32 6.38 -6.74
N PHE A 81 -1.73 5.89 -5.66
CA PHE A 81 -1.59 6.61 -4.39
C PHE A 81 -0.48 7.66 -4.48
N LYS A 82 -0.86 8.92 -4.35
CA LYS A 82 0.02 10.08 -4.54
C LYS A 82 0.32 10.78 -3.23
N ASN A 83 1.26 11.73 -3.27
CA ASN A 83 1.46 12.64 -2.16
C ASN A 83 0.20 13.48 -1.95
N GLY A 84 -0.18 13.69 -0.71
CA GLY A 84 -1.44 14.30 -0.30
C GLY A 84 -2.58 13.33 -0.05
N ASP A 85 -2.52 12.12 -0.63
CA ASP A 85 -3.55 11.10 -0.40
C ASP A 85 -3.46 10.51 1.02
N TRP A 86 -4.61 10.07 1.51
CA TRP A 86 -4.76 9.48 2.84
C TRP A 86 -5.18 8.03 2.77
N ARG A 87 -4.51 7.20 3.52
CA ARG A 87 -4.86 5.80 3.77
C ARG A 87 -5.52 5.66 5.13
N SER A 88 -6.63 4.94 5.21
CA SER A 88 -7.16 4.38 6.46
C SER A 88 -6.72 2.92 6.54
N GLY A 89 -5.78 2.63 7.44
CA GLY A 89 -4.95 1.43 7.34
C GLY A 89 -5.55 0.16 7.93
N TYR A 90 -5.02 -0.97 7.44
CA TYR A 90 -5.33 -2.30 7.94
C TYR A 90 -4.12 -3.22 7.82
N TYR A 91 -4.02 -4.25 8.64
CA TYR A 91 -2.86 -5.16 8.65
C TYR A 91 -2.61 -5.90 7.34
N ARG A 92 -3.63 -6.03 6.50
CA ARG A 92 -3.50 -6.69 5.19
C ARG A 92 -2.85 -5.82 4.13
N ASP A 93 -2.55 -4.56 4.41
CA ASP A 93 -1.99 -3.61 3.45
C ASP A 93 -0.49 -3.79 3.20
N GLN A 94 0.07 -4.92 3.62
CA GLN A 94 1.50 -5.24 3.54
C GLN A 94 2.10 -4.96 2.16
N THR A 95 1.52 -5.53 1.10
CA THR A 95 2.03 -5.33 -0.27
C THR A 95 1.90 -3.87 -0.71
N TRP A 96 0.81 -3.20 -0.33
CA TRP A 96 0.61 -1.79 -0.63
C TRP A 96 1.70 -0.93 0.00
N MET A 97 1.96 -1.11 1.28
CA MET A 97 2.99 -0.36 2.01
C MET A 97 4.39 -0.64 1.45
N MET A 98 4.69 -1.89 1.11
CA MET A 98 5.96 -2.27 0.48
C MET A 98 6.11 -1.65 -0.91
N ALA A 99 5.07 -1.70 -1.73
CA ALA A 99 5.09 -1.12 -3.07
C ALA A 99 5.22 0.42 -3.08
N MET A 100 4.80 1.07 -2.00
CA MET A 100 5.02 2.51 -1.80
C MET A 100 6.40 2.85 -1.23
N GLY A 101 7.23 1.85 -0.89
CA GLY A 101 8.54 2.05 -0.24
C GLY A 101 8.46 2.52 1.22
N LEU A 102 7.33 2.26 1.88
CA LEU A 102 7.06 2.65 3.26
C LEU A 102 7.20 1.50 4.26
N TYR A 103 7.54 0.33 3.78
CA TYR A 103 7.75 -0.90 4.54
C TYR A 103 8.64 -1.85 3.76
N ASP A 104 9.51 -2.58 4.43
CA ASP A 104 10.41 -3.52 3.79
C ASP A 104 10.45 -4.88 4.51
N SER A 105 11.26 -5.79 3.97
CA SER A 105 11.40 -7.13 4.52
C SER A 105 12.11 -7.15 5.87
N LEU A 106 13.02 -6.22 6.11
CA LEU A 106 13.75 -6.13 7.36
C LEU A 106 12.83 -5.65 8.47
N GLU A 107 12.07 -4.58 8.22
CA GLU A 107 11.09 -4.06 9.16
C GLU A 107 9.99 -5.10 9.45
N PHE A 108 9.57 -5.88 8.45
CA PHE A 108 8.63 -6.99 8.63
C PHE A 108 9.13 -7.97 9.71
N PHE A 109 10.38 -8.40 9.65
CA PHE A 109 10.91 -9.33 10.64
C PHE A 109 11.20 -8.67 11.98
N HIS A 110 11.61 -7.41 12.00
CA HIS A 110 11.75 -6.67 13.25
C HIS A 110 10.42 -6.54 13.99
N GLN A 111 9.35 -6.28 13.29
CA GLN A 111 8.01 -6.28 13.88
C GLN A 111 7.57 -7.69 14.31
N LEU A 112 7.79 -8.69 13.46
CA LEU A 112 7.37 -10.07 13.73
C LEU A 112 8.02 -10.64 14.99
N TYR A 113 9.29 -10.33 15.19
CA TYR A 113 10.05 -10.78 16.38
C TYR A 113 9.95 -9.82 17.57
N GLY A 114 9.24 -8.71 17.42
CA GLY A 114 9.06 -7.73 18.49
C GLY A 114 10.35 -7.02 18.88
N ASN A 115 11.21 -6.70 17.90
CA ASN A 115 12.43 -5.95 18.16
C ASN A 115 12.10 -4.61 18.81
N THR A 116 12.74 -4.31 19.93
CA THR A 116 12.49 -3.10 20.70
C THR A 116 13.34 -1.90 20.25
N ASP A 117 14.30 -2.12 19.34
CA ASP A 117 15.11 -1.04 18.80
C ASP A 117 14.32 -0.20 17.80
N ASN A 118 14.12 1.07 18.15
CA ASN A 118 13.37 2.01 17.31
C ASN A 118 14.05 2.34 15.97
N GLN A 119 15.34 2.05 15.82
CA GLN A 119 16.02 2.24 14.54
C GLN A 119 15.52 1.23 13.49
N PHE A 120 15.13 0.04 13.93
CA PHE A 120 14.69 -1.05 13.04
C PHE A 120 13.20 -1.32 13.09
N ASN A 121 12.55 -1.00 14.20
CA ASN A 121 11.10 -1.11 14.35
C ASN A 121 10.50 0.28 14.61
N THR A 122 10.55 1.11 13.57
CA THR A 122 10.23 2.53 13.65
C THR A 122 8.77 2.79 13.99
N GLY A 123 7.87 1.86 13.65
CA GLY A 123 6.45 2.00 13.88
C GLY A 123 6.04 1.86 15.35
N SER A 124 6.74 1.01 16.13
CA SER A 124 6.28 0.72 17.50
C SER A 124 7.37 0.40 18.52
N GLY A 125 8.61 0.10 18.11
CA GLY A 125 9.63 -0.39 19.03
C GLY A 125 9.17 -1.65 19.79
N GLY A 126 8.56 -2.60 19.09
CA GLY A 126 8.12 -3.89 19.63
C GLY A 126 6.78 -3.88 20.41
N ARG A 127 6.08 -2.75 20.44
CA ARG A 127 4.83 -2.60 21.24
C ARG A 127 3.57 -3.05 20.51
N VAL A 128 3.60 -3.20 19.20
CA VAL A 128 2.48 -3.69 18.40
C VAL A 128 2.87 -4.92 17.59
N PHE A 129 1.88 -5.65 17.11
CA PHE A 129 2.11 -6.81 16.24
C PHE A 129 2.65 -6.40 14.87
N ASN A 130 3.20 -7.36 14.14
CA ASN A 130 3.62 -7.14 12.75
C ASN A 130 2.48 -6.64 11.86
N ASN A 131 2.83 -6.02 10.76
CA ASN A 131 1.90 -5.41 9.82
C ASN A 131 1.03 -4.28 10.42
N HIS A 132 1.60 -3.54 11.36
CA HIS A 132 1.08 -2.27 11.80
C HIS A 132 1.96 -1.17 11.20
N PHE A 133 1.36 -0.37 10.35
CA PHE A 133 2.06 0.62 9.55
C PHE A 133 1.72 2.01 10.05
N SER A 134 2.72 2.84 10.23
CA SER A 134 2.54 4.24 10.58
C SER A 134 3.34 5.14 9.65
N ILE A 135 2.75 6.27 9.30
CA ILE A 135 3.42 7.34 8.60
C ILE A 135 3.41 8.54 9.54
N PRO A 136 4.58 9.06 9.93
CA PRO A 136 4.62 10.21 10.83
C PRO A 136 4.01 11.45 10.19
N ASN A 137 3.04 12.05 10.86
CA ASN A 137 2.40 13.30 10.44
C ASN A 137 2.95 14.52 11.21
N ILE A 138 3.74 14.27 12.25
CA ILE A 138 4.29 15.26 13.16
C ILE A 138 5.82 15.12 13.16
N ASN A 139 6.52 16.23 13.17
CA ASN A 139 7.96 16.29 13.33
C ASN A 139 8.35 16.08 14.81
N PRO A 140 9.63 15.77 15.11
CA PRO A 140 10.09 15.60 16.49
C PRO A 140 9.89 16.84 17.38
N ASP A 141 9.83 18.02 16.80
CA ASP A 141 9.57 19.30 17.49
C ASP A 141 8.09 19.57 17.78
N GLY A 142 7.19 18.64 17.36
CA GLY A 142 5.74 18.77 17.54
C GLY A 142 5.03 19.53 16.41
N SER A 143 5.73 20.08 15.44
CA SER A 143 5.12 20.74 14.28
C SER A 143 4.55 19.72 13.28
N TRP A 144 3.50 20.12 12.56
CA TRP A 144 2.97 19.29 11.48
C TRP A 144 3.94 19.20 10.30
N ARG A 145 4.06 18.02 9.73
CA ARG A 145 4.70 17.84 8.42
C ARG A 145 3.82 18.42 7.32
N ASP A 146 4.42 18.73 6.19
CA ASP A 146 3.65 19.12 5.00
C ASP A 146 2.95 17.89 4.41
N LEU A 147 1.71 17.68 4.84
CA LEU A 147 0.91 16.52 4.45
C LEU A 147 0.55 16.49 2.96
N THR A 148 0.76 17.58 2.25
CA THR A 148 0.56 17.62 0.78
C THR A 148 1.75 17.03 0.01
N LYS A 149 2.93 16.94 0.65
CA LYS A 149 4.17 16.45 0.06
C LYS A 149 4.52 15.02 0.43
N GLN A 150 3.72 14.39 1.27
CA GLN A 150 3.91 13.00 1.67
C GLN A 150 2.64 12.17 1.43
N LYS A 151 2.79 10.86 1.40
CA LYS A 151 1.70 9.92 1.52
C LYS A 151 1.29 9.86 2.99
N ASN A 152 0.00 9.89 3.26
CA ASN A 152 -0.48 10.00 4.63
C ASN A 152 -1.21 8.72 5.07
N SER A 153 -1.24 8.49 6.37
CA SER A 153 -2.05 7.43 6.97
C SER A 153 -2.75 7.97 8.22
N SER A 154 -4.01 7.65 8.35
CA SER A 154 -4.69 7.73 9.64
C SER A 154 -4.12 6.68 10.60
N ALA A 155 -4.59 6.64 11.82
CA ALA A 155 -4.24 5.58 12.74
C ALA A 155 -4.51 4.21 12.10
N ASP A 156 -3.56 3.30 12.25
CA ASP A 156 -3.74 1.95 11.72
C ASP A 156 -4.82 1.22 12.51
N ILE A 157 -5.73 0.58 11.79
CA ILE A 157 -6.80 -0.18 12.41
C ILE A 157 -6.23 -1.53 12.84
N SER A 158 -6.20 -1.78 14.14
CA SER A 158 -5.79 -3.07 14.67
C SER A 158 -6.70 -4.19 14.16
N PRO A 159 -6.14 -5.35 13.81
CA PRO A 159 -6.92 -6.52 13.46
C PRO A 159 -7.77 -7.06 14.61
N THR A 160 -7.52 -6.60 15.83
CA THR A 160 -8.29 -6.99 17.01
C THR A 160 -9.50 -6.08 17.17
N ALA A 161 -10.65 -6.67 17.46
CA ALA A 161 -11.92 -5.97 17.65
C ALA A 161 -11.86 -4.79 18.66
N GLY A 162 -10.85 -4.76 19.52
CA GLY A 162 -10.63 -3.69 20.50
C GLY A 162 -10.35 -2.30 19.93
N GLN A 163 -10.08 -2.16 18.64
CA GLN A 163 -9.91 -0.83 18.00
C GLN A 163 -11.15 -0.35 17.24
N MET A 164 -12.11 -1.21 16.97
CA MET A 164 -13.37 -0.80 16.35
C MET A 164 -14.10 0.31 17.15
N PRO A 165 -14.13 0.30 18.49
CA PRO A 165 -14.72 1.38 19.27
C PRO A 165 -14.01 2.74 19.15
N ARG A 166 -12.78 2.79 18.64
CA ARG A 166 -12.06 4.06 18.44
C ARG A 166 -12.44 4.77 17.15
N LEU A 167 -13.23 4.12 16.29
CA LEU A 167 -13.74 4.67 15.05
C LEU A 167 -15.14 5.26 15.22
N LEU A 168 -15.76 5.09 16.36
CA LEU A 168 -17.03 5.65 16.78
C LEU A 168 -16.79 6.87 17.69
#